data_0bf2ae0bd79208d7cc02b19b8a23a459
#
_entry.id   0bf2ae0bd79208d7cc02b19b8a23a459
#
_cell.length_a   1.000
_cell.length_b   1.000
_cell.length_c   1.000
_cell.angle_alpha   90.00
_cell.angle_beta   90.00
_cell.angle_gamma   90.00
#
_symmetry.space_group_name_H-M   'P 1'
#
loop_
_entity.id
_entity.type
_entity.pdbx_description
1 polymer ?
#
loop_
_entity_poly.entity_id
_entity_poly.type
_entity_poly.pdbx_seq_one_letter_code
_entity_poly.pdbx_strand_id
1 'polypeptide(L)'
;MPASAPVWRQMRLDGGLRTLALIVAAFVALYVLEIVGWKVIGEGVLAGKVDSGWLLGWMVILLTAVVAQTESAWCEASLAVDLGRIMKARLLAGALALRPDAIKRSGVGQMIGRVIEAQALEALTFNGGIGVLLAGIELVFTAWVLAHGAAPAAHLTLLVGWVALTGLLGWRYFVRMRRWSGERLDMTNALIEAMVGHRTRLAQDRAARRDAQDDAVVQRYLTTSAAMDGASIVGVTALPSIWLFAGIAALVPAFAGQPVPSPVTLAISLGGLLLGQRAFGGIAGGSAGLARAAIAWARVRELFAASRGGAVTMTRRTDGIADEDRPVIEAEGLMFRYPGADRRVVDRANLTIRHGEKILLDGAPGGGKSTLAALLTGLETPTSGLLLLDGLDKATRGDAWQRLATAAPQFHDNHILSGSLAFNLLMARSWPPTSADLADATELCEALGLGDLLSRMPGGIEQQVGETGWQLSHGERSRIFLARALLQRASLTILDESFASLDPQRLGQCLAAAIGRSQALVVITHR
;
A
#
# COMPACT_ATOMS: atom_id res chain seq x y z
N MET A 1 5.84 -2.28 18.10
CA MET A 1 7.04 -1.61 17.55
C MET A 1 6.64 -0.53 16.56
N PRO A 2 7.42 0.58 16.43
CA PRO A 2 7.09 1.60 15.45
C PRO A 2 7.21 1.03 14.03
N ALA A 3 6.31 1.46 13.13
CA ALA A 3 6.28 1.01 11.74
C ALA A 3 7.60 1.31 10.97
N SER A 4 8.45 2.19 11.47
CA SER A 4 9.76 2.56 10.92
C SER A 4 10.87 1.52 11.14
N ALA A 5 10.70 0.56 12.09
CA ALA A 5 11.74 -0.43 12.39
C ALA A 5 11.98 -1.39 11.21
N PRO A 6 13.20 -1.94 10.96
CA PRO A 6 13.45 -2.89 9.86
C PRO A 6 12.53 -4.12 9.93
N VAL A 7 11.97 -4.57 8.79
CA VAL A 7 11.05 -5.73 8.71
C VAL A 7 11.67 -6.97 9.36
N TRP A 8 12.95 -7.23 9.04
CA TRP A 8 13.68 -8.36 9.59
C TRP A 8 13.75 -8.35 11.13
N ARG A 9 13.91 -7.17 11.72
CA ARG A 9 13.96 -7.02 13.18
C ARG A 9 12.59 -7.26 13.81
N GLN A 10 11.53 -6.84 13.15
CA GLN A 10 10.15 -7.12 13.59
C GLN A 10 9.84 -8.62 13.50
N MET A 11 10.13 -9.25 12.35
CA MET A 11 9.98 -10.71 12.18
C MET A 11 10.75 -11.51 13.23
N ARG A 12 11.98 -11.10 13.55
CA ARG A 12 12.79 -11.79 14.55
C ARG A 12 12.18 -11.71 15.95
N LEU A 13 11.62 -10.57 16.33
CA LEU A 13 11.03 -10.33 17.63
C LEU A 13 9.65 -10.97 17.78
N ASP A 14 8.86 -11.00 16.70
CA ASP A 14 7.54 -11.64 16.66
C ASP A 14 7.65 -13.19 16.50
N GLY A 15 8.86 -13.75 16.50
CA GLY A 15 9.08 -15.20 16.39
C GLY A 15 9.00 -15.77 14.98
N GLY A 16 8.82 -14.96 13.94
CA GLY A 16 8.64 -15.41 12.56
C GLY A 16 9.78 -16.26 11.99
N LEU A 17 11.03 -16.03 12.44
CA LEU A 17 12.16 -16.90 12.05
C LEU A 17 12.06 -18.30 12.65
N ARG A 18 11.55 -18.41 13.87
CA ARG A 18 11.31 -19.70 14.54
C ARG A 18 10.21 -20.46 13.80
N THR A 19 9.13 -19.78 13.45
CA THR A 19 8.03 -20.36 12.66
C THR A 19 8.51 -20.83 11.30
N LEU A 20 9.35 -20.04 10.60
CA LEU A 20 9.95 -20.44 9.31
C LEU A 20 10.84 -21.69 9.47
N ALA A 21 11.65 -21.77 10.52
CA ALA A 21 12.47 -22.94 10.79
C ALA A 21 11.62 -24.19 11.07
N LEU A 22 10.49 -24.04 11.78
CA LEU A 22 9.54 -25.12 12.03
C LEU A 22 8.88 -25.61 10.73
N ILE A 23 8.48 -24.70 9.84
CA ILE A 23 7.93 -25.04 8.52
C ILE A 23 8.94 -25.87 7.74
N VAL A 24 10.19 -25.42 7.63
CA VAL A 24 11.25 -26.16 6.92
C VAL A 24 11.49 -27.53 7.54
N ALA A 25 11.56 -27.62 8.86
CA ALA A 25 11.77 -28.88 9.58
C ALA A 25 10.59 -29.86 9.35
N ALA A 26 9.34 -29.38 9.46
CA ALA A 26 8.16 -30.18 9.19
C ALA A 26 8.13 -30.67 7.74
N PHE A 27 8.51 -29.82 6.79
CA PHE A 27 8.55 -30.15 5.37
C PHE A 27 9.61 -31.21 5.07
N VAL A 28 10.83 -31.08 5.61
CA VAL A 28 11.88 -32.11 5.49
C VAL A 28 11.40 -33.43 6.10
N ALA A 29 10.76 -33.40 7.27
CA ALA A 29 10.21 -34.60 7.89
C ALA A 29 9.15 -35.28 7.03
N LEU A 30 8.26 -34.49 6.37
CA LEU A 30 7.27 -35.01 5.42
C LEU A 30 7.92 -35.76 4.26
N TYR A 31 9.00 -35.22 3.67
CA TYR A 31 9.70 -35.90 2.57
C TYR A 31 10.42 -37.16 3.02
N VAL A 32 11.01 -37.15 4.20
CA VAL A 32 11.58 -38.38 4.78
C VAL A 32 10.52 -39.45 4.96
N LEU A 33 9.34 -39.09 5.51
CA LEU A 33 8.21 -40.02 5.65
C LEU A 33 7.71 -40.53 4.30
N GLU A 34 7.64 -39.69 3.28
CA GLU A 34 7.22 -40.08 1.93
C GLU A 34 8.22 -41.07 1.28
N ILE A 35 9.53 -40.80 1.41
CA ILE A 35 10.58 -41.72 0.94
C ILE A 35 10.51 -43.07 1.65
N VAL A 36 10.35 -43.06 2.98
CA VAL A 36 10.16 -44.27 3.77
C VAL A 36 8.89 -45.00 3.34
N GLY A 37 7.79 -44.31 3.08
CA GLY A 37 6.54 -44.86 2.55
C GLY A 37 6.73 -45.58 1.22
N TRP A 38 7.44 -44.95 0.28
CA TRP A 38 7.77 -45.60 -1.01
C TRP A 38 8.67 -46.80 -0.86
N LYS A 39 9.63 -46.78 0.09
CA LYS A 39 10.45 -47.97 0.39
C LYS A 39 9.62 -49.12 0.94
N VAL A 40 8.71 -48.83 1.87
CA VAL A 40 7.77 -49.83 2.44
C VAL A 40 6.90 -50.44 1.35
N ILE A 41 6.36 -49.67 0.42
CA ILE A 41 5.60 -50.18 -0.73
C ILE A 41 6.49 -51.06 -1.64
N GLY A 42 7.70 -50.61 -1.94
CA GLY A 42 8.64 -51.32 -2.81
C GLY A 42 9.06 -52.68 -2.25
N GLU A 43 9.46 -52.74 -0.97
CA GLU A 43 9.96 -53.95 -0.32
C GLU A 43 8.83 -54.88 0.17
N GLY A 44 7.67 -54.35 0.48
CA GLY A 44 6.51 -55.14 0.91
C GLY A 44 5.66 -55.63 -0.25
N VAL A 45 4.94 -54.69 -0.88
CA VAL A 45 3.90 -54.97 -1.88
C VAL A 45 4.48 -55.46 -3.20
N LEU A 46 5.48 -54.75 -3.77
CA LEU A 46 6.03 -55.06 -5.08
C LEU A 46 6.98 -56.26 -5.05
N ALA A 47 7.58 -56.59 -3.90
CA ALA A 47 8.39 -57.78 -3.72
C ALA A 47 7.56 -59.04 -3.34
N GLY A 48 6.24 -58.96 -3.31
CA GLY A 48 5.34 -60.07 -3.04
C GLY A 48 5.29 -60.53 -1.57
N LYS A 49 5.75 -59.68 -0.63
CA LYS A 49 5.76 -59.97 0.82
C LYS A 49 4.62 -59.22 1.52
N VAL A 50 3.41 -59.31 0.99
CA VAL A 50 2.27 -58.60 1.54
C VAL A 50 1.82 -59.29 2.84
N ASP A 51 2.12 -58.66 3.99
CA ASP A 51 1.61 -59.04 5.30
C ASP A 51 0.84 -57.85 5.92
N SER A 52 -0.09 -58.18 6.84
CA SER A 52 -0.85 -57.15 7.58
C SER A 52 0.05 -56.14 8.31
N GLY A 53 1.24 -56.57 8.77
CA GLY A 53 2.23 -55.70 9.40
C GLY A 53 2.77 -54.59 8.48
N TRP A 54 3.01 -54.87 7.20
CA TRP A 54 3.43 -53.90 6.21
C TRP A 54 2.34 -52.85 5.92
N LEU A 55 1.07 -53.27 5.83
CA LEU A 55 -0.06 -52.38 5.63
C LEU A 55 -0.27 -51.46 6.84
N LEU A 56 -0.17 -51.99 8.04
CA LEU A 56 -0.28 -51.20 9.30
C LEU A 56 0.89 -50.17 9.38
N GLY A 57 2.11 -50.62 9.08
CA GLY A 57 3.28 -49.70 9.06
C GLY A 57 3.09 -48.55 8.07
N TRP A 58 2.61 -48.84 6.87
CA TRP A 58 2.34 -47.82 5.85
C TRP A 58 1.20 -46.89 6.30
N MET A 59 0.13 -47.40 6.91
CA MET A 59 -0.98 -46.60 7.44
C MET A 59 -0.51 -45.64 8.54
N VAL A 60 0.40 -46.07 9.44
CA VAL A 60 0.99 -45.23 10.47
C VAL A 60 1.81 -44.09 9.85
N ILE A 61 2.61 -44.40 8.80
CA ILE A 61 3.39 -43.39 8.07
C ILE A 61 2.46 -42.33 7.46
N LEU A 62 1.38 -42.77 6.79
CA LEU A 62 0.41 -41.84 6.19
C LEU A 62 -0.28 -40.98 7.23
N LEU A 63 -0.71 -41.58 8.38
CA LEU A 63 -1.34 -40.83 9.46
C LEU A 63 -0.39 -39.78 10.05
N THR A 64 0.87 -40.15 10.26
CA THR A 64 1.91 -39.23 10.74
C THR A 64 2.16 -38.09 9.74
N ALA A 65 2.17 -38.41 8.42
CA ALA A 65 2.30 -37.41 7.38
C ALA A 65 1.15 -36.40 7.35
N VAL A 66 -0.10 -36.85 7.58
CA VAL A 66 -1.27 -35.96 7.67
C VAL A 66 -1.12 -34.97 8.83
N VAL A 67 -0.69 -35.45 10.01
CA VAL A 67 -0.47 -34.58 11.18
C VAL A 67 0.62 -33.54 10.86
N ALA A 68 1.76 -33.97 10.34
CA ALA A 68 2.87 -33.08 10.01
C ALA A 68 2.49 -32.06 8.91
N GLN A 69 1.67 -32.47 7.93
CA GLN A 69 1.16 -31.58 6.87
C GLN A 69 0.20 -30.52 7.44
N THR A 70 -0.66 -30.90 8.37
CA THR A 70 -1.59 -29.97 9.03
C THR A 70 -0.84 -28.94 9.87
N GLU A 71 0.18 -29.38 10.61
CA GLU A 71 1.06 -28.49 11.40
C GLU A 71 1.82 -27.52 10.51
N SER A 72 2.39 -28.00 9.40
CA SER A 72 3.09 -27.15 8.42
C SER A 72 2.16 -26.08 7.85
N ALA A 73 0.96 -26.48 7.41
CA ALA A 73 -0.04 -25.56 6.87
C ALA A 73 -0.49 -24.50 7.89
N TRP A 74 -0.65 -24.89 9.15
CA TRP A 74 -0.96 -23.95 10.24
C TRP A 74 0.16 -22.94 10.46
N CYS A 75 1.41 -23.38 10.50
CA CYS A 75 2.58 -22.52 10.66
C CYS A 75 2.73 -21.56 9.46
N GLU A 76 2.49 -22.05 8.22
CA GLU A 76 2.51 -21.22 7.02
C GLU A 76 1.44 -20.12 7.06
N ALA A 77 0.20 -20.48 7.42
CA ALA A 77 -0.89 -19.53 7.54
C ALA A 77 -0.62 -18.48 8.63
N SER A 78 -0.12 -18.90 9.79
CA SER A 78 0.26 -17.99 10.89
C SER A 78 1.34 -17.00 10.47
N LEU A 79 2.41 -17.48 9.83
CA LEU A 79 3.50 -16.63 9.33
C LEU A 79 3.00 -15.62 8.29
N ALA A 80 2.10 -16.04 7.43
CA ALA A 80 1.51 -15.18 6.41
C ALA A 80 0.66 -14.04 7.01
N VAL A 81 -0.15 -14.35 8.02
CA VAL A 81 -0.96 -13.34 8.73
C VAL A 81 -0.06 -12.32 9.43
N ASP A 82 1.00 -12.78 10.11
CA ASP A 82 1.93 -11.90 10.81
C ASP A 82 2.69 -10.97 9.86
N LEU A 83 3.19 -11.49 8.75
CA LEU A 83 3.83 -10.69 7.71
C LEU A 83 2.85 -9.72 7.05
N GLY A 84 1.62 -10.16 6.77
CA GLY A 84 0.55 -9.31 6.24
C GLY A 84 0.26 -8.14 7.17
N ARG A 85 0.14 -8.38 8.48
CA ARG A 85 -0.04 -7.34 9.50
C ARG A 85 1.08 -6.30 9.48
N ILE A 86 2.34 -6.76 9.47
CA ILE A 86 3.52 -5.87 9.43
C ILE A 86 3.50 -5.01 8.16
N MET A 87 3.21 -5.62 7.01
CA MET A 87 3.19 -4.93 5.72
C MET A 87 2.07 -3.88 5.64
N LYS A 88 0.84 -4.24 6.07
CA LYS A 88 -0.30 -3.30 6.10
C LYS A 88 -0.05 -2.12 7.03
N ALA A 89 0.45 -2.36 8.23
CA ALA A 89 0.76 -1.28 9.18
C ALA A 89 1.78 -0.29 8.60
N ARG A 90 2.79 -0.78 7.88
CA ARG A 90 3.81 0.05 7.23
C ARG A 90 3.27 0.82 6.03
N LEU A 91 2.46 0.18 5.21
CA LEU A 91 1.84 0.84 4.05
C LEU A 91 0.91 1.96 4.50
N LEU A 92 0.11 1.71 5.55
CA LEU A 92 -0.75 2.74 6.13
C LEU A 92 0.06 3.89 6.71
N ALA A 93 1.09 3.59 7.52
CA ALA A 93 1.98 4.62 8.05
C ALA A 93 2.70 5.41 6.94
N GLY A 94 3.13 4.72 5.87
CA GLY A 94 3.74 5.37 4.71
C GLY A 94 2.78 6.24 3.92
N ALA A 95 1.55 5.79 3.71
CA ALA A 95 0.52 6.56 3.03
C ALA A 95 0.17 7.86 3.79
N LEU A 96 0.06 7.76 5.13
CA LEU A 96 -0.19 8.91 6.00
C LEU A 96 1.01 9.86 6.10
N ALA A 97 2.24 9.38 5.89
CA ALA A 97 3.45 10.19 5.91
C ALA A 97 3.79 10.83 4.56
N LEU A 98 3.02 10.54 3.49
CA LEU A 98 3.24 11.17 2.19
C LEU A 98 2.94 12.66 2.22
N ARG A 99 3.80 13.42 1.55
CA ARG A 99 3.59 14.86 1.37
C ARG A 99 2.42 15.10 0.40
N PRO A 100 1.57 16.12 0.66
CA PRO A 100 0.41 16.43 -0.19
C PRO A 100 0.76 16.61 -1.67
N ASP A 101 1.91 17.18 -1.98
CA ASP A 101 2.39 17.37 -3.35
C ASP A 101 2.70 16.06 -4.09
N ALA A 102 3.10 15.01 -3.39
CA ALA A 102 3.31 13.71 -3.99
C ALA A 102 1.98 13.09 -4.42
N ILE A 103 0.92 13.32 -3.63
CA ILE A 103 -0.44 12.87 -3.95
C ILE A 103 -1.00 13.64 -5.15
N LYS A 104 -0.84 14.99 -5.15
CA LYS A 104 -1.29 15.84 -6.27
C LYS A 104 -0.63 15.46 -7.59
N ARG A 105 0.69 15.17 -7.60
CA ARG A 105 1.43 14.77 -8.81
C ARG A 105 1.06 13.40 -9.33
N SER A 106 0.78 12.46 -8.46
CA SER A 106 0.45 11.07 -8.83
C SER A 106 -1.03 10.90 -9.21
N GLY A 107 -1.91 11.79 -8.76
CA GLY A 107 -3.35 11.65 -8.86
C GLY A 107 -3.94 10.65 -7.85
N VAL A 108 -5.16 10.92 -7.41
CA VAL A 108 -5.86 10.09 -6.39
C VAL A 108 -6.07 8.65 -6.90
N GLY A 109 -6.40 8.48 -8.19
CA GLY A 109 -6.60 7.16 -8.80
C GLY A 109 -5.36 6.27 -8.74
N GLN A 110 -4.16 6.81 -9.01
CA GLN A 110 -2.92 6.06 -8.88
C GLN A 110 -2.62 5.66 -7.43
N MET A 111 -2.95 6.52 -6.46
CA MET A 111 -2.74 6.20 -5.04
C MET A 111 -3.67 5.08 -4.57
N ILE A 112 -4.95 5.12 -4.95
CA ILE A 112 -5.91 4.04 -4.68
C ILE A 112 -5.41 2.74 -5.33
N GLY A 113 -4.96 2.79 -6.59
CA GLY A 113 -4.37 1.64 -7.28
C GLY A 113 -3.17 1.05 -6.53
N ARG A 114 -2.26 1.88 -5.99
CA ARG A 114 -1.11 1.43 -5.18
C ARG A 114 -1.53 0.75 -3.88
N VAL A 115 -2.58 1.24 -3.22
CA VAL A 115 -3.12 0.63 -1.99
C VAL A 115 -3.77 -0.73 -2.28
N ILE A 116 -4.54 -0.84 -3.37
CA ILE A 116 -5.13 -2.11 -3.81
C ILE A 116 -4.04 -3.13 -4.17
N GLU A 117 -2.98 -2.71 -4.85
CA GLU A 117 -1.84 -3.58 -5.18
C GLU A 117 -1.02 -4.02 -3.97
N ALA A 118 -1.12 -3.30 -2.85
CA ALA A 118 -0.53 -3.74 -1.59
C ALA A 118 -1.06 -5.10 -1.12
N GLN A 119 -2.30 -5.47 -1.50
CA GLN A 119 -2.86 -6.81 -1.25
C GLN A 119 -2.07 -7.92 -1.98
N ALA A 120 -1.46 -7.61 -3.12
CA ALA A 120 -0.62 -8.56 -3.83
C ALA A 120 0.69 -8.90 -3.06
N LEU A 121 1.18 -8.01 -2.20
CA LEU A 121 2.30 -8.29 -1.30
C LEU A 121 1.91 -9.25 -0.16
N GLU A 122 0.68 -9.21 0.28
CA GLU A 122 0.13 -10.16 1.26
C GLU A 122 0.05 -11.58 0.66
N ALA A 123 -0.42 -11.68 -0.59
CA ALA A 123 -0.45 -12.93 -1.34
C ALA A 123 0.95 -13.52 -1.62
N LEU A 124 2.03 -12.72 -1.56
CA LEU A 124 3.41 -13.18 -1.68
C LEU A 124 3.77 -14.21 -0.62
N THR A 125 3.32 -14.00 0.61
CA THR A 125 3.66 -14.87 1.74
C THR A 125 2.95 -16.22 1.60
N PHE A 126 1.67 -16.21 1.16
CA PHE A 126 0.89 -17.42 0.99
C PHE A 126 1.31 -18.29 -0.21
N ASN A 127 1.62 -17.67 -1.36
CA ASN A 127 1.73 -18.39 -2.63
C ASN A 127 3.08 -18.22 -3.34
N GLY A 128 4.02 -17.45 -2.80
CA GLY A 128 5.21 -17.10 -3.56
C GLY A 128 6.53 -17.53 -2.91
N GLY A 129 6.95 -16.84 -1.86
CA GLY A 129 8.29 -16.98 -1.32
C GLY A 129 8.55 -18.31 -0.62
N ILE A 130 7.66 -18.72 0.29
CA ILE A 130 7.76 -19.98 1.03
C ILE A 130 7.58 -21.15 0.06
N GLY A 131 6.58 -21.09 -0.84
CA GLY A 131 6.33 -22.14 -1.80
C GLY A 131 7.51 -22.44 -2.72
N VAL A 132 8.24 -21.42 -3.21
CA VAL A 132 9.45 -21.62 -4.03
C VAL A 132 10.60 -22.23 -3.20
N LEU A 133 10.76 -21.78 -1.95
CA LEU A 133 11.79 -22.34 -1.07
C LEU A 133 11.54 -23.83 -0.80
N LEU A 134 10.30 -24.19 -0.47
CA LEU A 134 9.89 -25.57 -0.22
C LEU A 134 10.02 -26.43 -1.49
N ALA A 135 9.58 -25.93 -2.64
CA ALA A 135 9.74 -26.60 -3.92
C ALA A 135 11.22 -26.77 -4.33
N GLY A 136 12.09 -25.87 -3.93
CA GLY A 136 13.54 -26.03 -4.06
C GLY A 136 14.09 -27.20 -3.24
N ILE A 137 13.64 -27.36 -1.99
CA ILE A 137 13.98 -28.51 -1.14
C ILE A 137 13.45 -29.80 -1.78
N GLU A 138 12.21 -29.78 -2.28
CA GLU A 138 11.60 -30.91 -2.99
C GLU A 138 12.38 -31.35 -4.22
N LEU A 139 12.93 -30.40 -5.01
CA LEU A 139 13.82 -30.71 -6.13
C LEU A 139 15.09 -31.44 -5.70
N VAL A 140 15.68 -31.08 -4.56
CA VAL A 140 16.85 -31.77 -4.01
C VAL A 140 16.51 -33.20 -3.67
N PHE A 141 15.38 -33.44 -3.00
CA PHE A 141 14.89 -34.80 -2.73
C PHE A 141 14.56 -35.56 -4.01
N THR A 142 13.92 -34.93 -4.98
CA THR A 142 13.64 -35.49 -6.30
C THR A 142 14.93 -35.95 -6.98
N ALA A 143 15.96 -35.12 -7.03
CA ALA A 143 17.26 -35.45 -7.60
C ALA A 143 17.89 -36.67 -6.89
N TRP A 144 17.84 -36.69 -5.56
CA TRP A 144 18.35 -37.78 -4.75
C TRP A 144 17.62 -39.11 -5.02
N VAL A 145 16.28 -39.08 -5.04
CA VAL A 145 15.46 -40.28 -5.32
C VAL A 145 15.70 -40.78 -6.74
N LEU A 146 15.70 -39.90 -7.74
CA LEU A 146 15.94 -40.28 -9.14
C LEU A 146 17.36 -40.84 -9.40
N ALA A 147 18.36 -40.39 -8.61
CA ALA A 147 19.70 -40.93 -8.66
C ALA A 147 19.80 -42.42 -8.26
N HIS A 148 18.83 -42.90 -7.45
CA HIS A 148 18.75 -44.30 -7.00
C HIS A 148 17.69 -45.12 -7.76
N GLY A 149 17.09 -44.54 -8.81
CA GLY A 149 16.07 -45.18 -9.64
C GLY A 149 16.61 -46.06 -10.76
N ALA A 150 15.72 -46.52 -11.65
CA ALA A 150 16.03 -47.43 -12.75
C ALA A 150 16.82 -46.77 -13.91
N ALA A 151 16.74 -45.45 -14.07
CA ALA A 151 17.41 -44.71 -15.16
C ALA A 151 18.04 -43.41 -14.65
N PRO A 152 19.03 -43.44 -13.74
CA PRO A 152 19.50 -42.27 -13.01
C PRO A 152 20.08 -41.20 -13.95
N ALA A 153 20.93 -41.56 -14.90
CA ALA A 153 21.54 -40.60 -15.82
C ALA A 153 20.49 -39.88 -16.68
N ALA A 154 19.53 -40.61 -17.23
CA ALA A 154 18.46 -40.04 -18.06
C ALA A 154 17.55 -39.11 -17.26
N HIS A 155 17.15 -39.54 -16.07
CA HIS A 155 16.30 -38.71 -15.21
C HIS A 155 16.99 -37.45 -14.69
N LEU A 156 18.28 -37.52 -14.29
CA LEU A 156 19.01 -36.33 -13.82
C LEU A 156 19.28 -35.32 -14.95
N THR A 157 19.62 -35.79 -16.16
CA THR A 157 19.76 -34.91 -17.33
C THR A 157 18.44 -34.26 -17.70
N LEU A 158 17.33 -35.00 -17.67
CA LEU A 158 15.99 -34.48 -17.87
C LEU A 158 15.63 -33.44 -16.79
N LEU A 159 15.93 -33.73 -15.53
CA LEU A 159 15.67 -32.82 -14.41
C LEU A 159 16.37 -31.47 -14.59
N VAL A 160 17.66 -31.48 -14.95
CA VAL A 160 18.43 -30.25 -15.20
C VAL A 160 17.85 -29.46 -16.37
N GLY A 161 17.54 -30.14 -17.47
CA GLY A 161 16.90 -29.53 -18.64
C GLY A 161 15.53 -28.91 -18.28
N TRP A 162 14.74 -29.63 -17.46
CA TRP A 162 13.43 -29.14 -17.02
C TRP A 162 13.51 -27.93 -16.07
N VAL A 163 14.49 -27.91 -15.17
CA VAL A 163 14.76 -26.73 -14.30
C VAL A 163 15.11 -25.51 -15.16
N ALA A 164 15.99 -25.69 -16.15
CA ALA A 164 16.35 -24.61 -17.07
C ALA A 164 15.13 -24.11 -17.88
N LEU A 165 14.30 -25.02 -18.38
CA LEU A 165 13.09 -24.72 -19.14
C LEU A 165 12.05 -23.98 -18.24
N THR A 166 11.87 -24.44 -17.00
CA THR A 166 10.99 -23.80 -16.01
C THR A 166 11.45 -22.38 -15.72
N GLY A 167 12.76 -22.16 -15.55
CA GLY A 167 13.34 -20.83 -15.36
C GLY A 167 13.11 -19.89 -16.55
N LEU A 168 13.32 -20.41 -17.79
CA LEU A 168 13.08 -19.64 -19.01
C LEU A 168 11.61 -19.24 -19.19
N LEU A 169 10.69 -20.19 -18.98
CA LEU A 169 9.25 -19.93 -19.10
C LEU A 169 8.75 -19.02 -17.96
N GLY A 170 9.28 -19.18 -16.74
CA GLY A 170 9.03 -18.28 -15.62
C GLY A 170 9.45 -16.85 -15.91
N TRP A 171 10.62 -16.66 -16.53
CA TRP A 171 11.09 -15.33 -16.98
C TRP A 171 10.16 -14.73 -18.05
N ARG A 172 9.77 -15.52 -19.06
CA ARG A 172 8.79 -15.06 -20.08
C ARG A 172 7.45 -14.68 -19.45
N TYR A 173 6.97 -15.48 -18.50
CA TYR A 173 5.76 -15.19 -17.75
C TYR A 173 5.90 -13.87 -16.96
N PHE A 174 7.01 -13.68 -16.24
CA PHE A 174 7.29 -12.44 -15.50
C PHE A 174 7.22 -11.19 -16.39
N VAL A 175 7.87 -11.23 -17.56
CA VAL A 175 7.88 -10.09 -18.49
C VAL A 175 6.47 -9.78 -19.00
N ARG A 176 5.67 -10.82 -19.35
CA ARG A 176 4.29 -10.64 -19.81
C ARG A 176 3.38 -10.14 -18.69
N MET A 177 3.52 -10.71 -17.50
CA MET A 177 2.79 -10.31 -16.30
C MET A 177 3.03 -8.85 -15.93
N ARG A 178 4.29 -8.39 -16.06
CA ARG A 178 4.65 -6.98 -15.82
C ARG A 178 3.96 -6.03 -16.80
N ARG A 179 3.89 -6.40 -18.09
CA ARG A 179 3.18 -5.61 -19.11
C ARG A 179 1.68 -5.58 -18.84
N TRP A 180 1.09 -6.75 -18.65
CA TRP A 180 -0.34 -6.86 -18.32
C TRP A 180 -0.74 -6.08 -17.09
N SER A 181 0.07 -6.15 -16.03
CA SER A 181 -0.20 -5.40 -14.80
C SER A 181 -0.10 -3.88 -15.02
N GLY A 182 0.75 -3.41 -15.95
CA GLY A 182 0.78 -2.00 -16.40
C GLY A 182 -0.52 -1.60 -17.08
N GLU A 183 -0.91 -2.30 -18.13
CA GLU A 183 -2.16 -2.02 -18.89
C GLU A 183 -3.42 -2.08 -18.00
N ARG A 184 -3.46 -3.03 -17.04
CA ARG A 184 -4.56 -3.11 -16.07
C ARG A 184 -4.65 -1.86 -15.21
N LEU A 185 -3.52 -1.35 -14.75
CA LEU A 185 -3.49 -0.11 -13.95
C LEU A 185 -3.91 1.09 -14.76
N ASP A 186 -3.41 1.20 -16.00
CA ASP A 186 -3.75 2.30 -16.90
C ASP A 186 -5.24 2.28 -17.26
N MET A 187 -5.81 1.10 -17.50
CA MET A 187 -7.25 0.93 -17.68
C MET A 187 -8.05 1.34 -16.42
N THR A 188 -7.59 0.93 -15.24
CA THR A 188 -8.25 1.30 -13.97
C THR A 188 -8.19 2.80 -13.74
N ASN A 189 -7.05 3.44 -14.02
CA ASN A 189 -6.91 4.89 -13.90
C ASN A 189 -7.82 5.63 -14.89
N ALA A 190 -7.88 5.18 -16.15
CA ALA A 190 -8.77 5.74 -17.16
C ALA A 190 -10.25 5.61 -16.75
N LEU A 191 -10.63 4.48 -16.15
CA LEU A 191 -11.98 4.27 -15.63
C LEU A 191 -12.31 5.22 -14.48
N ILE A 192 -11.39 5.37 -13.51
CA ILE A 192 -11.56 6.30 -12.37
C ILE A 192 -11.70 7.73 -12.88
N GLU A 193 -10.85 8.15 -13.82
CA GLU A 193 -10.93 9.48 -14.43
C GLU A 193 -12.27 9.68 -15.18
N ALA A 194 -12.71 8.67 -15.92
CA ALA A 194 -14.00 8.67 -16.60
C ALA A 194 -15.18 8.78 -15.62
N MET A 195 -15.11 8.12 -14.45
CA MET A 195 -16.13 8.21 -13.41
C MET A 195 -16.14 9.58 -12.72
N VAL A 196 -14.98 10.11 -12.36
CA VAL A 196 -14.85 11.45 -11.75
C VAL A 196 -15.35 12.52 -12.73
N GLY A 197 -14.97 12.42 -14.01
CA GLY A 197 -15.39 13.33 -15.07
C GLY A 197 -16.73 12.99 -15.73
N HIS A 198 -17.50 12.02 -15.21
CA HIS A 198 -18.68 11.46 -15.89
C HIS A 198 -19.69 12.52 -16.33
N ARG A 199 -20.03 13.46 -15.44
CA ARG A 199 -20.96 14.56 -15.74
C ARG A 199 -20.44 15.44 -16.87
N THR A 200 -19.16 15.75 -16.89
CA THR A 200 -18.52 16.56 -17.94
C THR A 200 -18.51 15.81 -19.27
N ARG A 201 -18.14 14.51 -19.23
CA ARG A 201 -18.15 13.64 -20.43
C ARG A 201 -19.55 13.53 -21.05
N LEU A 202 -20.58 13.34 -20.23
CA LEU A 202 -21.96 13.29 -20.73
C LEU A 202 -22.43 14.61 -21.34
N ALA A 203 -22.01 15.75 -20.75
CA ALA A 203 -22.47 17.08 -21.21
C ALA A 203 -21.69 17.61 -22.42
N GLN A 204 -20.43 17.23 -22.59
CA GLN A 204 -19.52 17.91 -23.52
C GLN A 204 -18.85 16.97 -24.54
N ASP A 205 -18.80 15.65 -24.29
CA ASP A 205 -18.15 14.70 -25.20
C ASP A 205 -19.16 14.00 -26.10
N ARG A 206 -18.77 13.81 -27.38
CA ARG A 206 -19.60 13.09 -28.35
C ARG A 206 -19.60 11.59 -28.02
N ALA A 207 -20.78 10.96 -27.99
CA ALA A 207 -20.91 9.54 -27.64
C ALA A 207 -20.00 8.64 -28.48
N ALA A 208 -19.98 8.80 -29.81
CA ALA A 208 -19.14 7.97 -30.68
C ALA A 208 -17.63 8.08 -30.38
N ARG A 209 -17.14 9.27 -29.97
CA ARG A 209 -15.74 9.46 -29.60
C ARG A 209 -15.44 8.79 -28.26
N ARG A 210 -16.32 8.94 -27.30
CA ARG A 210 -16.21 8.33 -25.97
C ARG A 210 -16.16 6.81 -26.08
N ASP A 211 -17.10 6.23 -26.83
CA ASP A 211 -17.21 4.78 -27.00
C ASP A 211 -15.95 4.23 -27.71
N ALA A 212 -15.46 4.89 -28.75
CA ALA A 212 -14.23 4.49 -29.44
C ALA A 212 -12.97 4.56 -28.55
N GLN A 213 -12.90 5.54 -27.64
CA GLN A 213 -11.77 5.64 -26.68
C GLN A 213 -11.84 4.53 -25.64
N ASP A 214 -13.02 4.27 -25.08
CA ASP A 214 -13.23 3.23 -24.08
C ASP A 214 -12.96 1.84 -24.67
N ASP A 215 -13.43 1.57 -25.90
CA ASP A 215 -13.13 0.34 -26.64
C ASP A 215 -11.63 0.14 -26.91
N ALA A 216 -10.91 1.20 -27.28
CA ALA A 216 -9.47 1.11 -27.54
C ALA A 216 -8.67 0.76 -26.26
N VAL A 217 -9.09 1.23 -25.09
CA VAL A 217 -8.47 0.89 -23.80
C VAL A 217 -8.73 -0.57 -23.46
N VAL A 218 -9.98 -1.03 -23.61
CA VAL A 218 -10.37 -2.42 -23.34
C VAL A 218 -9.64 -3.38 -24.28
N GLN A 219 -9.54 -3.10 -25.58
CA GLN A 219 -8.87 -3.95 -26.56
C GLN A 219 -7.37 -4.13 -26.25
N ARG A 220 -6.67 -3.07 -25.86
CA ARG A 220 -5.26 -3.18 -25.43
C ARG A 220 -5.11 -4.09 -24.22
N TYR A 221 -5.99 -3.92 -23.23
CA TYR A 221 -6.00 -4.80 -22.06
C TYR A 221 -6.24 -6.25 -22.42
N LEU A 222 -7.25 -6.56 -23.26
CA LEU A 222 -7.60 -7.91 -23.67
C LEU A 222 -6.46 -8.60 -24.42
N THR A 223 -5.80 -7.91 -25.36
CA THR A 223 -4.66 -8.48 -26.11
C THR A 223 -3.49 -8.82 -25.20
N THR A 224 -3.20 -7.95 -24.23
CA THR A 224 -2.12 -8.16 -23.27
C THR A 224 -2.48 -9.27 -22.26
N SER A 225 -3.76 -9.36 -21.86
CA SER A 225 -4.28 -10.42 -20.99
C SER A 225 -4.17 -11.79 -21.67
N ALA A 226 -4.62 -11.94 -22.93
CA ALA A 226 -4.51 -13.17 -23.67
C ALA A 226 -3.05 -13.67 -23.81
N ALA A 227 -2.11 -12.73 -24.03
CA ALA A 227 -0.68 -13.08 -24.09
C ALA A 227 -0.13 -13.54 -22.73
N MET A 228 -0.58 -12.95 -21.62
CA MET A 228 -0.21 -13.37 -20.27
C MET A 228 -0.83 -14.71 -19.90
N ASP A 229 -2.12 -14.93 -20.22
CA ASP A 229 -2.84 -16.17 -19.96
C ASP A 229 -2.21 -17.35 -20.71
N GLY A 230 -1.85 -17.17 -21.99
CA GLY A 230 -1.13 -18.17 -22.77
C GLY A 230 0.22 -18.54 -22.14
N ALA A 231 0.96 -17.57 -21.57
CA ALA A 231 2.21 -17.88 -20.87
C ALA A 231 1.97 -18.61 -19.54
N SER A 232 0.88 -18.28 -18.84
CA SER A 232 0.48 -18.96 -17.61
C SER A 232 0.09 -20.41 -17.85
N ILE A 233 -0.72 -20.69 -18.88
CA ILE A 233 -1.13 -22.05 -19.24
C ILE A 233 0.10 -22.93 -19.53
N VAL A 234 1.03 -22.43 -20.35
CA VAL A 234 2.22 -23.20 -20.72
C VAL A 234 3.17 -23.38 -19.54
N GLY A 235 3.51 -22.30 -18.83
CA GLY A 235 4.54 -22.33 -17.79
C GLY A 235 4.07 -22.88 -16.45
N VAL A 236 2.81 -22.62 -16.07
CA VAL A 236 2.30 -22.99 -14.75
C VAL A 236 1.53 -24.31 -14.77
N THR A 237 0.76 -24.58 -15.84
CA THR A 237 -0.14 -25.74 -15.87
C THR A 237 0.44 -26.88 -16.69
N ALA A 238 0.86 -26.63 -17.94
CA ALA A 238 1.27 -27.68 -18.85
C ALA A 238 2.64 -28.25 -18.50
N LEU A 239 3.61 -27.41 -18.15
CA LEU A 239 4.99 -27.84 -17.92
C LEU A 239 5.15 -28.90 -16.82
N PRO A 240 4.53 -28.74 -15.61
CA PRO A 240 4.59 -29.78 -14.59
C PRO A 240 3.93 -31.11 -15.02
N SER A 241 2.87 -31.06 -15.82
CA SER A 241 2.16 -32.25 -16.30
C SER A 241 2.98 -32.99 -17.36
N ILE A 242 3.61 -32.27 -18.29
CA ILE A 242 4.45 -32.87 -19.35
C ILE A 242 5.71 -33.49 -18.74
N TRP A 243 6.23 -33.01 -17.63
CA TRP A 243 7.34 -33.63 -16.88
C TRP A 243 7.10 -35.11 -16.61
N LEU A 244 5.90 -35.47 -16.13
CA LEU A 244 5.58 -36.86 -15.81
C LEU A 244 5.66 -37.78 -17.06
N PHE A 245 5.09 -37.32 -18.17
CA PHE A 245 5.16 -38.06 -19.42
C PHE A 245 6.59 -38.20 -19.95
N ALA A 246 7.38 -37.13 -19.91
CA ALA A 246 8.78 -37.12 -20.31
C ALA A 246 9.63 -38.07 -19.43
N GLY A 247 9.38 -38.03 -18.11
CA GLY A 247 10.05 -38.92 -17.16
C GLY A 247 9.72 -40.40 -17.36
N ILE A 248 8.47 -40.73 -17.62
CA ILE A 248 8.06 -42.12 -17.96
C ILE A 248 8.70 -42.55 -19.29
N ALA A 249 8.71 -41.67 -20.29
CA ALA A 249 9.38 -41.97 -21.57
C ALA A 249 10.89 -42.21 -21.40
N ALA A 250 11.54 -41.52 -20.46
CA ALA A 250 12.96 -41.74 -20.14
C ALA A 250 13.26 -43.08 -19.47
N LEU A 251 12.23 -43.82 -18.99
CA LEU A 251 12.38 -45.19 -18.50
C LEU A 251 12.43 -46.22 -19.64
N VAL A 252 11.90 -45.93 -20.83
CA VAL A 252 11.78 -46.88 -21.95
C VAL A 252 13.12 -47.57 -22.29
N PRO A 253 14.27 -46.86 -22.40
CA PRO A 253 15.55 -47.51 -22.68
C PRO A 253 16.01 -48.49 -21.59
N ALA A 254 15.61 -48.27 -20.33
CA ALA A 254 15.95 -49.16 -19.22
C ALA A 254 15.23 -50.53 -19.33
N PHE A 255 14.06 -50.57 -19.97
CA PHE A 255 13.35 -51.84 -20.24
C PHE A 255 13.88 -52.58 -21.47
N ALA A 256 14.51 -51.88 -22.42
CA ALA A 256 15.12 -52.48 -23.61
C ALA A 256 16.53 -53.01 -23.31
N GLY A 257 17.14 -52.64 -22.20
CA GLY A 257 18.46 -53.08 -21.74
C GLY A 257 18.40 -54.33 -20.85
N GLN A 258 19.55 -55.01 -20.71
CA GLN A 258 19.69 -56.08 -19.70
C GLN A 258 20.74 -55.67 -18.65
N PRO A 259 20.50 -55.86 -17.34
CA PRO A 259 19.36 -56.54 -16.71
C PRO A 259 18.10 -55.67 -16.62
N VAL A 260 16.91 -56.28 -16.68
CA VAL A 260 15.62 -55.60 -16.47
C VAL A 260 15.58 -55.00 -15.08
N PRO A 261 15.14 -53.71 -14.91
CA PRO A 261 15.06 -53.07 -13.63
C PRO A 261 14.20 -53.83 -12.61
N SER A 262 14.64 -53.87 -11.35
CA SER A 262 13.84 -54.49 -10.30
C SER A 262 12.54 -53.70 -10.03
N PRO A 263 11.46 -54.34 -9.52
CA PRO A 263 10.24 -53.63 -9.13
C PRO A 263 10.48 -52.50 -8.14
N VAL A 264 11.48 -52.66 -7.26
CA VAL A 264 11.85 -51.63 -6.26
C VAL A 264 12.47 -50.41 -6.95
N THR A 265 13.41 -50.59 -7.90
CA THR A 265 14.02 -49.44 -8.60
C THR A 265 13.02 -48.72 -9.50
N LEU A 266 12.04 -49.44 -10.07
CA LEU A 266 10.92 -48.81 -10.78
C LEU A 266 10.02 -48.00 -9.87
N ALA A 267 9.66 -48.54 -8.70
CA ALA A 267 8.87 -47.80 -7.69
C ALA A 267 9.57 -46.50 -7.25
N ILE A 268 10.88 -46.57 -6.99
CA ILE A 268 11.71 -45.40 -6.67
C ILE A 268 11.68 -44.37 -7.81
N SER A 269 11.83 -44.81 -9.06
CA SER A 269 11.76 -43.90 -10.22
C SER A 269 10.40 -43.22 -10.34
N LEU A 270 9.28 -43.96 -10.22
CA LEU A 270 7.94 -43.40 -10.28
C LEU A 270 7.67 -42.45 -9.12
N GLY A 271 8.11 -42.81 -7.92
CA GLY A 271 8.03 -41.91 -6.74
C GLY A 271 8.80 -40.61 -6.98
N GLY A 272 10.03 -40.70 -7.51
CA GLY A 272 10.83 -39.54 -7.87
C GLY A 272 10.22 -38.66 -8.95
N LEU A 273 9.55 -39.26 -9.96
CA LEU A 273 8.84 -38.49 -10.99
C LEU A 273 7.62 -37.76 -10.43
N LEU A 274 6.87 -38.37 -9.51
CA LEU A 274 5.73 -37.72 -8.84
C LEU A 274 6.18 -36.60 -7.92
N LEU A 275 7.28 -36.79 -7.18
CA LEU A 275 7.91 -35.71 -6.40
C LEU A 275 8.33 -34.55 -7.31
N GLY A 276 8.99 -34.83 -8.43
CA GLY A 276 9.39 -33.83 -9.41
C GLY A 276 8.20 -33.05 -9.99
N GLN A 277 7.08 -33.72 -10.26
CA GLN A 277 5.86 -33.04 -10.71
C GLN A 277 5.33 -32.04 -9.69
N ARG A 278 5.30 -32.41 -8.41
CA ARG A 278 4.91 -31.50 -7.32
C ARG A 278 5.89 -30.34 -7.22
N ALA A 279 7.21 -30.61 -7.23
CA ALA A 279 8.24 -29.59 -7.15
C ALA A 279 8.11 -28.56 -8.28
N PHE A 280 7.95 -29.02 -9.54
CA PHE A 280 7.74 -28.12 -10.67
C PHE A 280 6.44 -27.35 -10.57
N GLY A 281 5.36 -27.95 -10.06
CA GLY A 281 4.10 -27.28 -9.77
C GLY A 281 4.26 -26.18 -8.71
N GLY A 282 5.00 -26.48 -7.64
CA GLY A 282 5.35 -25.53 -6.57
C GLY A 282 6.19 -24.36 -7.06
N ILE A 283 7.23 -24.63 -7.87
CA ILE A 283 8.07 -23.60 -8.50
C ILE A 283 7.24 -22.72 -9.43
N ALA A 284 6.42 -23.32 -10.28
CA ALA A 284 5.60 -22.62 -11.27
C ALA A 284 4.58 -21.69 -10.56
N GLY A 285 3.82 -22.21 -9.60
CA GLY A 285 2.86 -21.43 -8.80
C GLY A 285 3.54 -20.36 -7.95
N GLY A 286 4.62 -20.71 -7.26
CA GLY A 286 5.40 -19.81 -6.44
C GLY A 286 6.11 -18.71 -7.23
N SER A 287 6.66 -19.03 -8.42
CA SER A 287 7.27 -18.02 -9.30
C SER A 287 6.24 -17.01 -9.81
N ALA A 288 5.00 -17.44 -10.08
CA ALA A 288 3.90 -16.52 -10.41
C ALA A 288 3.55 -15.61 -9.24
N GLY A 289 3.57 -16.11 -8.01
CA GLY A 289 3.43 -15.33 -6.78
C GLY A 289 4.54 -14.30 -6.61
N LEU A 290 5.80 -14.73 -6.76
CA LEU A 290 6.97 -13.84 -6.69
C LEU A 290 6.93 -12.75 -7.76
N ALA A 291 6.49 -13.08 -8.99
CA ALA A 291 6.36 -12.12 -10.08
C ALA A 291 5.35 -11.01 -9.71
N ARG A 292 4.18 -11.39 -9.23
CA ARG A 292 3.16 -10.42 -8.76
C ARG A 292 3.69 -9.53 -7.66
N ALA A 293 4.37 -10.11 -6.69
CA ALA A 293 4.92 -9.39 -5.57
C ALA A 293 6.06 -8.44 -5.94
N ALA A 294 6.96 -8.83 -6.84
CA ALA A 294 8.02 -7.98 -7.34
C ALA A 294 7.46 -6.75 -8.07
N ILE A 295 6.37 -6.93 -8.84
CA ILE A 295 5.67 -5.84 -9.52
C ILE A 295 4.99 -4.92 -8.50
N ALA A 296 4.26 -5.48 -7.53
CA ALA A 296 3.62 -4.74 -6.45
C ALA A 296 4.64 -3.97 -5.61
N TRP A 297 5.77 -4.61 -5.24
CA TRP A 297 6.86 -3.96 -4.50
C TRP A 297 7.43 -2.76 -5.23
N ALA A 298 7.69 -2.88 -6.54
CA ALA A 298 8.21 -1.77 -7.34
C ALA A 298 7.31 -0.52 -7.26
N ARG A 299 6.01 -0.70 -7.07
CA ARG A 299 5.00 0.37 -7.00
C ARG A 299 4.82 0.95 -5.59
N VAL A 300 4.91 0.10 -4.55
CA VAL A 300 4.67 0.55 -3.16
C VAL A 300 5.95 0.90 -2.40
N ARG A 301 7.14 0.66 -2.96
CA ARG A 301 8.43 0.94 -2.28
C ARG A 301 8.58 2.38 -1.83
N GLU A 302 7.98 3.34 -2.54
CA GLU A 302 7.98 4.76 -2.16
C GLU A 302 7.19 5.00 -0.88
N LEU A 303 6.03 4.32 -0.71
CA LEU A 303 5.25 4.35 0.54
C LEU A 303 6.04 3.76 1.71
N PHE A 304 6.75 2.65 1.46
CA PHE A 304 7.65 2.07 2.46
C PHE A 304 8.83 2.97 2.82
N ALA A 305 9.35 3.74 1.87
CA ALA A 305 10.41 4.71 2.14
C ALA A 305 9.88 5.88 2.96
N ALA A 306 8.69 6.40 2.66
CA ALA A 306 8.04 7.47 3.39
C ALA A 306 7.76 7.09 4.86
N SER A 307 7.40 5.83 5.15
CA SER A 307 7.18 5.35 6.52
C SER A 307 8.42 5.41 7.42
N ARG A 308 9.63 5.47 6.84
CA ARG A 308 10.90 5.57 7.58
C ARG A 308 11.22 7.01 7.99
N GLY A 309 10.75 8.00 7.23
CA GLY A 309 10.96 9.43 7.51
C GLY A 309 10.05 9.99 8.61
N GLY A 310 8.95 9.31 8.92
CA GLY A 310 7.97 9.71 9.91
C GLY A 310 8.25 9.21 11.33
N ALA A 311 9.50 9.17 11.77
CA ALA A 311 9.77 9.01 13.20
C ALA A 311 9.26 10.27 13.90
N VAL A 312 8.03 10.18 14.44
CA VAL A 312 7.48 11.18 15.36
C VAL A 312 8.45 11.28 16.53
N THR A 313 9.32 12.27 16.47
CA THR A 313 10.05 12.68 17.67
C THR A 313 8.99 13.28 18.56
N MET A 314 8.57 12.56 19.59
CA MET A 314 7.77 13.12 20.67
C MET A 314 8.65 14.15 21.37
N THR A 315 8.64 15.36 20.84
CA THR A 315 9.28 16.49 21.48
C THR A 315 8.48 16.78 22.73
N ARG A 316 9.13 16.64 23.85
CA ARG A 316 8.63 16.99 25.18
C ARG A 316 8.00 18.39 25.09
N ARG A 317 6.77 18.49 25.55
CA ARG A 317 6.03 19.72 25.68
C ARG A 317 6.88 20.77 26.43
N THR A 318 7.57 21.62 25.70
CA THR A 318 8.07 22.87 26.23
C THR A 318 6.90 23.85 26.10
N ASP A 319 6.05 23.91 27.14
CA ASP A 319 5.16 25.02 27.38
C ASP A 319 6.09 26.22 27.65
N GLY A 320 6.60 26.83 26.58
CA GLY A 320 7.32 28.07 26.64
C GLY A 320 6.31 29.16 27.03
N ILE A 321 6.60 29.87 28.09
CA ILE A 321 5.91 31.10 28.46
C ILE A 321 5.83 31.96 27.20
N ALA A 322 4.62 32.26 26.75
CA ALA A 322 4.40 33.15 25.62
C ALA A 322 5.00 34.52 26.00
N ASP A 323 6.12 34.83 25.39
CA ASP A 323 6.74 36.15 25.48
C ASP A 323 6.01 37.02 24.44
N GLU A 324 5.10 37.84 24.88
CA GLU A 324 4.23 38.68 24.02
C GLU A 324 5.04 39.63 23.12
N ASP A 325 6.31 39.88 23.43
CA ASP A 325 7.20 40.71 22.64
C ASP A 325 7.83 39.97 21.44
N ARG A 326 7.73 38.62 21.38
CA ARG A 326 8.27 37.86 20.27
C ARG A 326 7.34 37.82 19.05
N PRO A 327 7.89 37.91 17.82
CA PRO A 327 7.08 37.72 16.63
C PRO A 327 6.55 36.29 16.55
N VAL A 328 5.30 36.13 16.09
CA VAL A 328 4.70 34.82 15.79
C VAL A 328 5.45 34.17 14.67
N ILE A 329 5.78 34.89 13.60
CA ILE A 329 6.59 34.44 12.49
C ILE A 329 7.77 35.36 12.26
N GLU A 330 8.94 34.76 12.08
CA GLU A 330 10.14 35.45 11.66
C GLU A 330 10.76 34.68 10.48
N ALA A 331 10.84 35.30 9.32
CA ALA A 331 11.41 34.72 8.12
C ALA A 331 12.48 35.65 7.57
N GLU A 332 13.69 35.12 7.37
CA GLU A 332 14.82 35.86 6.82
C GLU A 332 15.43 35.13 5.61
N GLY A 333 15.55 35.83 4.48
CA GLY A 333 16.13 35.29 3.28
C GLY A 333 15.45 34.00 2.78
N LEU A 334 14.16 33.83 3.02
CA LEU A 334 13.41 32.62 2.76
C LEU A 334 13.39 32.30 1.28
N MET A 335 13.88 31.12 0.90
CA MET A 335 13.87 30.65 -0.47
C MET A 335 13.16 29.30 -0.57
N PHE A 336 12.40 29.12 -1.64
CA PHE A 336 11.76 27.84 -1.93
C PHE A 336 11.65 27.54 -3.41
N ARG A 337 11.92 26.28 -3.75
CA ARG A 337 11.78 25.71 -5.09
C ARG A 337 11.18 24.31 -5.00
N TYR A 338 10.15 24.04 -5.78
CA TYR A 338 9.58 22.68 -5.86
C TYR A 338 10.60 21.69 -6.45
N PRO A 339 10.62 20.44 -5.97
CA PRO A 339 11.48 19.40 -6.53
C PRO A 339 11.21 19.22 -8.03
N GLY A 340 12.27 19.29 -8.86
CA GLY A 340 12.19 19.15 -10.32
C GLY A 340 11.76 20.41 -11.08
N ALA A 341 11.52 21.53 -10.39
CA ALA A 341 11.28 22.82 -11.04
C ALA A 341 12.59 23.63 -11.15
N ASP A 342 12.79 24.33 -12.26
CA ASP A 342 13.97 25.20 -12.46
C ASP A 342 13.79 26.56 -11.77
N ARG A 343 12.54 27.03 -11.65
CA ARG A 343 12.21 28.35 -11.11
C ARG A 343 12.04 28.30 -9.58
N ARG A 344 12.62 29.28 -8.89
CA ARG A 344 12.29 29.59 -7.49
C ARG A 344 10.91 30.23 -7.42
N VAL A 345 10.08 29.75 -6.51
CA VAL A 345 8.72 30.30 -6.28
C VAL A 345 8.76 31.39 -5.21
N VAL A 346 9.58 31.18 -4.16
CA VAL A 346 9.88 32.19 -3.15
C VAL A 346 11.38 32.46 -3.23
N ASP A 347 11.76 33.73 -3.37
CA ASP A 347 13.17 34.15 -3.51
C ASP A 347 13.51 35.25 -2.53
N ARG A 348 14.31 34.94 -1.51
CA ARG A 348 14.82 35.82 -0.46
C ARG A 348 13.74 36.65 0.24
N ALA A 349 12.60 36.05 0.54
CA ALA A 349 11.53 36.73 1.23
C ALA A 349 11.89 36.97 2.70
N ASN A 350 11.65 38.19 3.17
CA ASN A 350 11.74 38.57 4.58
C ASN A 350 10.34 38.95 5.06
N LEU A 351 9.92 38.40 6.19
CA LEU A 351 8.58 38.61 6.75
C LEU A 351 8.63 38.46 8.27
N THR A 352 8.06 39.42 8.94
CA THR A 352 7.83 39.35 10.40
C THR A 352 6.34 39.55 10.66
N ILE A 353 5.73 38.65 11.43
CA ILE A 353 4.32 38.72 11.83
C ILE A 353 4.27 38.71 13.35
N ARG A 354 3.63 39.72 13.95
CA ARG A 354 3.49 39.86 15.41
C ARG A 354 2.11 39.43 15.89
N HIS A 355 2.01 39.15 17.16
CA HIS A 355 0.72 38.93 17.81
C HIS A 355 -0.22 40.13 17.59
N GLY A 356 -1.50 39.89 17.32
CA GLY A 356 -2.49 40.93 17.03
C GLY A 356 -2.50 41.44 15.59
N GLU A 357 -1.47 41.20 14.77
CA GLU A 357 -1.42 41.70 13.40
C GLU A 357 -2.40 41.00 12.46
N LYS A 358 -3.01 41.78 11.57
CA LYS A 358 -3.93 41.32 10.50
C LYS A 358 -3.36 41.78 9.18
N ILE A 359 -2.91 40.83 8.37
CA ILE A 359 -2.15 41.08 7.15
C ILE A 359 -2.99 40.65 5.93
N LEU A 360 -3.09 41.53 4.95
CA LEU A 360 -3.62 41.19 3.62
C LEU A 360 -2.46 40.94 2.67
N LEU A 361 -2.39 39.70 2.14
CA LEU A 361 -1.41 39.31 1.13
C LEU A 361 -2.09 39.31 -0.25
N ASP A 362 -1.78 40.30 -1.05
CA ASP A 362 -2.30 40.47 -2.41
C ASP A 362 -1.20 40.29 -3.47
N GLY A 363 -1.57 39.97 -4.69
CA GLY A 363 -0.65 39.85 -5.82
C GLY A 363 -1.19 38.98 -6.96
N ALA A 364 -0.47 38.99 -8.08
CA ALA A 364 -0.87 38.27 -9.28
C ALA A 364 -1.02 36.76 -9.06
N PRO A 365 -1.91 36.07 -9.81
CA PRO A 365 -1.98 34.61 -9.87
C PRO A 365 -0.61 34.00 -10.21
N GLY A 366 -0.24 32.90 -9.53
CA GLY A 366 1.07 32.27 -9.73
C GLY A 366 2.25 33.00 -9.05
N GLY A 367 2.01 34.06 -8.27
CA GLY A 367 3.06 34.80 -7.54
C GLY A 367 3.62 34.10 -6.30
N GLY A 368 3.22 32.86 -6.01
CA GLY A 368 3.76 32.07 -4.90
C GLY A 368 3.06 32.28 -3.54
N LYS A 369 1.91 32.96 -3.49
CA LYS A 369 1.17 33.25 -2.25
C LYS A 369 0.79 31.98 -1.48
N SER A 370 0.16 30.99 -2.14
CA SER A 370 -0.21 29.72 -1.52
C SER A 370 1.01 28.87 -1.15
N THR A 371 2.13 29.02 -1.89
CA THR A 371 3.41 28.42 -1.52
C THR A 371 3.98 29.04 -0.25
N LEU A 372 3.88 30.37 -0.11
CA LEU A 372 4.26 31.05 1.13
C LEU A 372 3.39 30.58 2.31
N ALA A 373 2.06 30.47 2.10
CA ALA A 373 1.17 29.89 3.12
C ALA A 373 1.58 28.47 3.53
N ALA A 374 1.95 27.63 2.56
CA ALA A 374 2.41 26.27 2.82
C ALA A 374 3.74 26.23 3.61
N LEU A 375 4.64 27.18 3.38
CA LEU A 375 5.87 27.34 4.16
C LEU A 375 5.57 27.79 5.58
N LEU A 376 4.76 28.83 5.76
CA LEU A 376 4.41 29.39 7.07
C LEU A 376 3.66 28.37 7.96
N THR A 377 2.81 27.54 7.37
CA THR A 377 2.10 26.44 8.08
C THR A 377 2.94 25.18 8.23
N GLY A 378 4.16 25.15 7.69
CA GLY A 378 5.05 24.01 7.77
C GLY A 378 4.61 22.80 6.91
N LEU A 379 3.69 22.94 5.98
CA LEU A 379 3.37 21.91 4.97
C LEU A 379 4.56 21.70 4.02
N GLU A 380 5.27 22.79 3.70
CA GLU A 380 6.52 22.77 2.97
C GLU A 380 7.70 23.17 3.86
N THR A 381 8.92 22.77 3.45
CA THR A 381 10.16 23.15 4.13
C THR A 381 10.98 24.06 3.22
N PRO A 382 11.46 25.20 3.70
CA PRO A 382 12.26 26.10 2.87
C PRO A 382 13.51 25.40 2.33
N THR A 383 13.90 25.75 1.10
CA THR A 383 15.15 25.25 0.49
C THR A 383 16.38 25.90 1.17
N SER A 384 16.26 27.16 1.56
CA SER A 384 17.24 27.91 2.35
C SER A 384 16.58 29.14 2.99
N GLY A 385 17.29 29.79 3.90
CA GLY A 385 16.80 30.89 4.72
C GLY A 385 16.30 30.40 6.09
N LEU A 386 15.94 31.33 6.96
CA LEU A 386 15.46 31.08 8.30
C LEU A 386 13.93 31.24 8.33
N LEU A 387 13.25 30.32 9.00
CA LEU A 387 11.82 30.42 9.28
C LEU A 387 11.56 29.93 10.71
N LEU A 388 11.13 30.83 11.57
CA LEU A 388 10.83 30.57 12.98
C LEU A 388 9.34 30.85 13.23
N LEU A 389 8.75 30.02 14.10
CA LEU A 389 7.41 30.20 14.67
C LEU A 389 7.58 30.29 16.18
N ASP A 390 7.19 31.43 16.79
CA ASP A 390 7.46 31.79 18.18
C ASP A 390 8.93 31.51 18.58
N GLY A 391 9.88 31.92 17.72
CA GLY A 391 11.33 31.80 17.94
C GLY A 391 11.93 30.42 17.77
N LEU A 392 11.20 29.40 17.31
CA LEU A 392 11.72 28.05 17.09
C LEU A 392 11.50 27.59 15.64
N ASP A 393 12.44 26.81 15.10
CA ASP A 393 12.34 26.22 13.78
C ASP A 393 11.44 24.97 13.74
N LYS A 394 11.03 24.57 12.56
CA LYS A 394 10.17 23.39 12.36
C LYS A 394 10.82 22.09 12.82
N ALA A 395 12.14 21.94 12.69
CA ALA A 395 12.85 20.73 13.09
C ALA A 395 12.79 20.54 14.61
N THR A 396 12.84 21.64 15.36
CA THR A 396 12.71 21.65 16.83
C THR A 396 11.27 21.48 17.29
N ARG A 397 10.30 22.11 16.61
CA ARG A 397 8.88 22.06 17.01
C ARG A 397 8.17 20.79 16.55
N GLY A 398 8.62 20.15 15.48
CA GLY A 398 7.96 18.96 14.94
C GLY A 398 6.48 19.19 14.60
N ASP A 399 5.60 18.28 15.05
CA ASP A 399 4.14 18.32 14.80
C ASP A 399 3.43 19.47 15.55
N ALA A 400 4.08 20.07 16.57
CA ALA A 400 3.52 21.21 17.28
C ALA A 400 3.43 22.46 16.38
N TRP A 401 4.24 22.55 15.32
CA TRP A 401 4.16 23.63 14.35
C TRP A 401 2.76 23.79 13.77
N GLN A 402 2.16 22.68 13.30
CA GLN A 402 0.85 22.68 12.66
C GLN A 402 -0.31 23.00 13.60
N ARG A 403 -0.10 22.88 14.92
CA ARG A 403 -1.09 23.34 15.93
C ARG A 403 -1.04 24.83 16.15
N LEU A 404 0.12 25.46 15.97
CA LEU A 404 0.35 26.89 16.20
C LEU A 404 0.20 27.73 14.93
N ALA A 405 0.38 27.14 13.75
CA ALA A 405 0.16 27.80 12.46
C ALA A 405 -0.78 26.96 11.61
N THR A 406 -1.99 27.47 11.38
CA THR A 406 -3.03 26.79 10.60
C THR A 406 -3.37 27.56 9.34
N ALA A 407 -3.87 26.84 8.32
CA ALA A 407 -4.46 27.46 7.14
C ALA A 407 -5.83 26.86 6.81
N ALA A 408 -6.76 27.69 6.35
CA ALA A 408 -7.83 27.26 5.48
C ALA A 408 -7.31 27.35 4.03
N PRO A 409 -6.94 26.22 3.41
CA PRO A 409 -6.47 26.21 2.02
C PRO A 409 -7.60 26.58 1.05
N GLN A 410 -7.25 26.83 -0.20
CA GLN A 410 -8.22 27.13 -1.25
C GLN A 410 -9.36 26.11 -1.29
N PHE A 411 -10.54 26.55 -1.69
CA PHE A 411 -11.77 25.73 -1.65
C PHE A 411 -11.61 24.34 -2.31
N HIS A 412 -10.92 24.26 -3.44
CA HIS A 412 -10.72 23.02 -4.18
C HIS A 412 -9.68 22.07 -3.56
N ASP A 413 -8.83 22.60 -2.69
CA ASP A 413 -7.84 21.82 -1.93
C ASP A 413 -8.34 21.39 -0.55
N ASN A 414 -9.50 21.89 -0.12
CA ASN A 414 -10.11 21.58 1.16
C ASN A 414 -11.26 20.57 1.00
N HIS A 415 -11.48 19.71 1.98
CA HIS A 415 -12.44 18.62 1.87
C HIS A 415 -13.29 18.47 3.15
N ILE A 416 -14.55 18.07 2.96
CA ILE A 416 -15.43 17.62 4.04
C ILE A 416 -15.30 16.10 4.13
N LEU A 417 -14.76 15.63 5.24
CA LEU A 417 -14.61 14.19 5.48
C LEU A 417 -15.96 13.56 5.84
N SER A 418 -16.16 12.32 5.44
CA SER A 418 -17.34 11.53 5.84
C SER A 418 -17.30 11.30 7.36
N GLY A 419 -18.24 11.91 8.07
CA GLY A 419 -18.31 11.93 9.53
C GLY A 419 -19.31 12.98 10.00
N SER A 420 -19.42 13.21 11.33
CA SER A 420 -20.29 14.26 11.85
C SER A 420 -19.76 15.67 11.49
N LEU A 421 -20.63 16.66 11.47
CA LEU A 421 -20.22 18.05 11.31
C LEU A 421 -19.28 18.47 12.44
N ALA A 422 -19.56 18.05 13.68
CA ALA A 422 -18.68 18.27 14.83
C ALA A 422 -17.27 17.70 14.59
N PHE A 423 -17.15 16.49 14.05
CA PHE A 423 -15.86 15.89 13.68
C PHE A 423 -15.11 16.78 12.68
N ASN A 424 -15.80 17.27 11.65
CA ASN A 424 -15.21 18.14 10.64
C ASN A 424 -14.77 19.51 11.18
N LEU A 425 -15.49 20.05 12.13
CA LEU A 425 -15.17 21.35 12.75
C LEU A 425 -14.02 21.26 13.77
N LEU A 426 -14.01 20.20 14.58
CA LEU A 426 -13.14 20.05 15.75
C LEU A 426 -11.91 19.16 15.49
N MET A 427 -11.50 18.98 14.23
CA MET A 427 -10.41 18.09 13.83
C MET A 427 -9.08 18.33 14.56
N ALA A 428 -8.82 19.54 15.02
CA ALA A 428 -7.58 19.89 15.73
C ALA A 428 -7.68 19.71 17.25
N ARG A 429 -8.86 19.38 17.77
CA ARG A 429 -9.10 19.21 19.21
C ARG A 429 -9.07 17.73 19.61
N SER A 430 -9.09 17.46 20.91
CA SER A 430 -9.20 16.11 21.44
C SER A 430 -10.53 15.46 21.06
N TRP A 431 -10.50 14.15 20.77
CA TRP A 431 -11.69 13.37 20.45
C TRP A 431 -11.88 12.23 21.47
N PRO A 432 -13.08 12.00 21.99
CA PRO A 432 -14.35 12.73 21.75
C PRO A 432 -14.33 14.17 22.28
N PRO A 433 -15.10 15.10 21.65
CA PRO A 433 -15.14 16.49 22.05
C PRO A 433 -15.84 16.67 23.40
N THR A 434 -15.45 17.69 24.14
CA THR A 434 -16.16 18.09 25.35
C THR A 434 -17.41 18.89 25.01
N SER A 435 -18.35 19.06 25.99
CA SER A 435 -19.52 19.91 25.82
C SER A 435 -19.15 21.38 25.55
N ALA A 436 -18.03 21.84 26.11
CA ALA A 436 -17.50 23.18 25.85
C ALA A 436 -16.99 23.34 24.43
N ASP A 437 -16.35 22.29 23.84
CA ASP A 437 -15.91 22.31 22.45
C ASP A 437 -17.08 22.35 21.47
N LEU A 438 -18.16 21.60 21.77
CA LEU A 438 -19.38 21.64 20.97
C LEU A 438 -20.10 22.99 21.05
N ALA A 439 -20.14 23.59 22.23
CA ALA A 439 -20.72 24.92 22.41
C ALA A 439 -19.93 26.00 21.65
N ASP A 440 -18.58 25.99 21.74
CA ASP A 440 -17.70 26.91 21.01
C ASP A 440 -17.84 26.74 19.48
N ALA A 441 -17.98 25.48 19.00
CA ALA A 441 -18.21 25.21 17.59
C ALA A 441 -19.57 25.70 17.10
N THR A 442 -20.62 25.53 17.91
CA THR A 442 -21.99 26.00 17.58
C THR A 442 -22.03 27.53 17.54
N GLU A 443 -21.48 28.21 18.57
CA GLU A 443 -21.40 29.67 18.62
C GLU A 443 -20.66 30.26 17.40
N LEU A 444 -19.53 29.64 17.01
CA LEU A 444 -18.80 30.10 15.83
C LEU A 444 -19.57 29.81 14.52
N CYS A 445 -20.27 28.70 14.42
CA CYS A 445 -21.12 28.42 13.27
C CYS A 445 -22.24 29.47 13.13
N GLU A 446 -22.85 29.89 14.23
CA GLU A 446 -23.84 30.98 14.23
C GLU A 446 -23.22 32.32 13.81
N ALA A 447 -22.06 32.67 14.35
CA ALA A 447 -21.31 33.87 13.97
C ALA A 447 -20.92 33.93 12.50
N LEU A 448 -20.68 32.75 11.88
CA LEU A 448 -20.40 32.62 10.45
C LEU A 448 -21.67 32.45 9.58
N GLY A 449 -22.87 32.61 10.18
CA GLY A 449 -24.16 32.51 9.49
C GLY A 449 -24.51 31.11 9.04
N LEU A 450 -24.06 30.07 9.76
CA LEU A 450 -24.42 28.66 9.56
C LEU A 450 -25.59 28.20 10.46
N GLY A 451 -26.21 29.12 11.28
CA GLY A 451 -27.32 28.78 12.16
C GLY A 451 -28.52 28.15 11.43
N ASP A 452 -28.89 28.70 10.26
CA ASP A 452 -29.95 28.15 9.43
C ASP A 452 -29.61 26.73 8.90
N LEU A 453 -28.34 26.43 8.65
CA LEU A 453 -27.88 25.08 8.28
C LEU A 453 -28.06 24.12 9.46
N LEU A 454 -27.60 24.52 10.65
CA LEU A 454 -27.72 23.68 11.86
C LEU A 454 -29.20 23.40 12.20
N SER A 455 -30.09 24.35 12.04
CA SER A 455 -31.53 24.17 12.29
C SER A 455 -32.22 23.26 11.29
N ARG A 456 -31.75 23.20 10.04
CA ARG A 456 -32.27 22.29 9.00
C ARG A 456 -31.77 20.86 9.13
N MET A 457 -30.66 20.66 9.82
CA MET A 457 -30.06 19.33 10.03
C MET A 457 -30.74 18.62 11.21
N PRO A 458 -31.37 17.44 11.03
CA PRO A 458 -32.04 16.71 12.12
C PRO A 458 -31.11 16.38 13.30
N GLY A 459 -29.85 16.10 13.04
CA GLY A 459 -28.82 15.81 14.03
C GLY A 459 -28.05 17.06 14.48
N GLY A 460 -28.39 18.27 14.01
CA GLY A 460 -27.65 19.50 14.31
C GLY A 460 -26.16 19.36 14.01
N ILE A 461 -25.31 19.72 14.97
CA ILE A 461 -23.84 19.61 14.83
C ILE A 461 -23.34 18.16 14.74
N GLU A 462 -24.10 17.17 15.20
CA GLU A 462 -23.77 15.74 15.08
C GLU A 462 -24.25 15.10 13.77
N GLN A 463 -24.89 15.90 12.89
CA GLN A 463 -25.34 15.41 11.58
C GLN A 463 -24.17 14.87 10.76
N GLN A 464 -24.36 13.68 10.17
CA GLN A 464 -23.41 13.10 9.22
C GLN A 464 -23.36 13.93 7.93
N VAL A 465 -22.16 14.34 7.54
CA VAL A 465 -21.83 15.10 6.32
C VAL A 465 -20.78 14.36 5.49
N GLY A 466 -20.43 14.89 4.34
CA GLY A 466 -19.48 14.27 3.41
C GLY A 466 -20.15 13.59 2.23
N GLU A 467 -19.46 12.67 1.55
CA GLU A 467 -19.96 12.07 0.29
C GLU A 467 -21.30 11.36 0.41
N THR A 468 -21.52 10.66 1.51
CA THR A 468 -22.72 9.85 1.75
C THR A 468 -23.69 10.52 2.75
N GLY A 469 -23.33 11.69 3.28
CA GLY A 469 -24.10 12.41 4.30
C GLY A 469 -24.91 13.57 3.73
N TRP A 470 -25.25 14.52 4.61
CA TRP A 470 -25.96 15.74 4.26
C TRP A 470 -25.20 16.55 3.21
N GLN A 471 -25.88 16.95 2.16
CA GLN A 471 -25.29 17.71 1.06
C GLN A 471 -25.20 19.20 1.42
N LEU A 472 -23.98 19.72 1.36
CA LEU A 472 -23.66 21.10 1.66
C LEU A 472 -23.53 21.92 0.38
N SER A 473 -24.08 23.11 0.35
CA SER A 473 -23.85 24.09 -0.70
C SER A 473 -22.39 24.58 -0.70
N HIS A 474 -21.98 25.22 -1.80
CA HIS A 474 -20.61 25.77 -1.93
C HIS A 474 -20.28 26.79 -0.83
N GLY A 475 -21.20 27.73 -0.57
CA GLY A 475 -21.01 28.73 0.48
C GLY A 475 -21.05 28.15 1.91
N GLU A 476 -21.85 27.11 2.16
CA GLU A 476 -21.83 26.41 3.45
C GLU A 476 -20.49 25.69 3.68
N ARG A 477 -19.95 25.00 2.65
CA ARG A 477 -18.62 24.36 2.74
C ARG A 477 -17.51 25.39 3.05
N SER A 478 -17.49 26.52 2.32
CA SER A 478 -16.49 27.58 2.57
C SER A 478 -16.53 28.08 4.00
N ARG A 479 -17.73 28.30 4.57
CA ARG A 479 -17.87 28.73 5.95
C ARG A 479 -17.51 27.67 6.97
N ILE A 480 -17.73 26.38 6.68
CA ILE A 480 -17.26 25.26 7.50
C ILE A 480 -15.74 25.19 7.48
N PHE A 481 -15.08 25.39 6.34
CA PHE A 481 -13.62 25.43 6.24
C PHE A 481 -13.03 26.57 7.06
N LEU A 482 -13.68 27.73 7.02
CA LEU A 482 -13.30 28.88 7.83
C LEU A 482 -13.49 28.60 9.34
N ALA A 483 -14.64 28.03 9.73
CA ALA A 483 -14.90 27.64 11.11
C ALA A 483 -13.84 26.65 11.63
N ARG A 484 -13.49 25.63 10.83
CA ARG A 484 -12.46 24.65 11.14
C ARG A 484 -11.12 25.30 11.47
N ALA A 485 -10.67 26.27 10.66
CA ALA A 485 -9.41 26.97 10.88
C ALA A 485 -9.45 27.84 12.16
N LEU A 486 -10.54 28.57 12.39
CA LEU A 486 -10.69 29.44 13.54
C LEU A 486 -10.85 28.67 14.87
N LEU A 487 -11.47 27.50 14.86
CA LEU A 487 -11.62 26.64 16.04
C LEU A 487 -10.29 26.04 16.53
N GLN A 488 -9.26 26.04 15.72
CA GLN A 488 -7.93 25.61 16.14
C GLN A 488 -7.29 26.57 17.16
N ARG A 489 -7.68 27.84 17.17
CA ARG A 489 -7.10 28.90 18.04
C ARG A 489 -5.58 28.95 17.93
N ALA A 490 -5.05 28.81 16.72
CA ALA A 490 -3.63 28.83 16.42
C ALA A 490 -3.05 30.24 16.62
N SER A 491 -1.74 30.35 16.91
CA SER A 491 -1.03 31.64 17.02
C SER A 491 -1.06 32.38 15.67
N LEU A 492 -0.98 31.63 14.55
CA LEU A 492 -1.14 32.15 13.21
C LEU A 492 -2.27 31.42 12.45
N THR A 493 -3.22 32.19 11.92
CA THR A 493 -4.27 31.69 11.03
C THR A 493 -4.09 32.28 9.63
N ILE A 494 -4.06 31.45 8.60
CA ILE A 494 -3.93 31.85 7.19
C ILE A 494 -5.21 31.45 6.46
N LEU A 495 -5.84 32.38 5.76
CA LEU A 495 -7.05 32.18 4.99
C LEU A 495 -6.72 32.40 3.51
N ASP A 496 -6.56 31.30 2.74
CA ASP A 496 -6.20 31.36 1.32
C ASP A 496 -7.46 31.29 0.47
N GLU A 497 -7.85 32.44 -0.13
CA GLU A 497 -9.05 32.63 -0.94
C GLU A 497 -10.36 32.12 -0.29
N SER A 498 -10.38 31.99 1.03
CA SER A 498 -11.49 31.37 1.77
C SER A 498 -12.80 32.15 1.66
N PHE A 499 -12.74 33.40 1.22
CA PHE A 499 -13.88 34.28 1.09
C PHE A 499 -14.43 34.40 -0.35
N ALA A 500 -13.74 33.81 -1.34
CA ALA A 500 -14.06 34.01 -2.77
C ALA A 500 -15.46 33.55 -3.19
N SER A 501 -16.06 32.62 -2.44
CA SER A 501 -17.40 32.06 -2.73
C SER A 501 -18.52 32.68 -1.88
N LEU A 502 -18.24 33.73 -1.10
CA LEU A 502 -19.20 34.35 -0.21
C LEU A 502 -19.82 35.60 -0.87
N ASP A 503 -21.11 35.81 -0.62
CA ASP A 503 -21.77 37.05 -0.98
C ASP A 503 -21.26 38.22 -0.11
N PRO A 504 -21.39 39.51 -0.54
CA PRO A 504 -20.84 40.67 0.16
C PRO A 504 -21.33 40.83 1.60
N GLN A 505 -22.57 40.43 1.89
CA GLN A 505 -23.14 40.54 3.22
C GLN A 505 -22.54 39.51 4.17
N ARG A 506 -22.37 38.24 3.70
CA ARG A 506 -21.75 37.17 4.48
C ARG A 506 -20.25 37.37 4.62
N LEU A 507 -19.59 37.96 3.60
CA LEU A 507 -18.17 38.30 3.65
C LEU A 507 -17.86 39.18 4.88
N GLY A 508 -18.62 40.24 5.11
CA GLY A 508 -18.41 41.15 6.27
C GLY A 508 -18.52 40.42 7.61
N GLN A 509 -19.53 39.55 7.77
CA GLN A 509 -19.71 38.74 8.97
C GLN A 509 -18.54 37.76 9.19
N CYS A 510 -18.17 37.01 8.16
CA CYS A 510 -17.08 36.04 8.24
C CYS A 510 -15.72 36.70 8.50
N LEU A 511 -15.46 37.85 7.89
CA LEU A 511 -14.24 38.61 8.12
C LEU A 511 -14.17 39.17 9.56
N ALA A 512 -15.26 39.71 10.08
CA ALA A 512 -15.34 40.19 11.47
C ALA A 512 -15.08 39.04 12.47
N ALA A 513 -15.68 37.87 12.25
CA ALA A 513 -15.44 36.67 13.06
C ALA A 513 -13.97 36.22 12.99
N ALA A 514 -13.38 36.21 11.78
CA ALA A 514 -11.98 35.82 11.59
C ALA A 514 -11.01 36.78 12.31
N ILE A 515 -11.24 38.10 12.20
CA ILE A 515 -10.44 39.14 12.89
C ILE A 515 -10.56 39.00 14.40
N GLY A 516 -11.76 38.79 14.91
CA GLY A 516 -12.01 38.71 16.36
C GLY A 516 -11.46 37.46 17.03
N ARG A 517 -11.43 36.30 16.28
CA ARG A 517 -11.01 35.00 16.82
C ARG A 517 -9.54 34.65 16.57
N SER A 518 -8.85 35.33 15.66
CA SER A 518 -7.45 35.01 15.35
C SER A 518 -6.48 35.84 16.17
N GLN A 519 -5.40 35.26 16.68
CA GLN A 519 -4.29 35.98 17.33
C GLN A 519 -3.49 36.76 16.27
N ALA A 520 -2.91 36.11 15.29
CA ALA A 520 -2.39 36.71 14.08
C ALA A 520 -3.14 36.15 12.85
N LEU A 521 -3.44 36.99 11.86
CA LEU A 521 -4.24 36.61 10.70
C LEU A 521 -3.56 37.07 9.41
N VAL A 522 -3.42 36.15 8.46
CA VAL A 522 -3.03 36.44 7.08
C VAL A 522 -4.19 36.07 6.17
N VAL A 523 -4.71 37.02 5.42
CA VAL A 523 -5.74 36.80 4.41
C VAL A 523 -5.09 36.92 3.04
N ILE A 524 -5.22 35.89 2.20
CA ILE A 524 -4.71 35.87 0.84
C ILE A 524 -5.87 36.10 -0.12
N THR A 525 -5.72 37.06 -1.03
CA THR A 525 -6.71 37.40 -2.04
C THR A 525 -6.08 37.46 -3.43
N HIS A 526 -6.93 37.41 -4.45
CA HIS A 526 -6.61 37.77 -5.82
C HIS A 526 -7.39 39.04 -6.20
N ARG A 527 -6.71 39.99 -6.81
CA ARG A 527 -7.36 41.11 -7.50
C ARG A 527 -7.95 40.66 -8.81
#